data_c868887cbc536f81727a83abfa74c88b
#
_entry.id   c868887cbc536f81727a83abfa74c88b
#
_cell.length_a   1.000
_cell.length_b   1.000
_cell.length_c   1.000
_cell.angle_alpha   90.00
_cell.angle_beta   90.00
_cell.angle_gamma   90.00
#
_symmetry.space_group_name_H-M   'P 1'
#
loop_
_entity.id
_entity.type
_entity.pdbx_description
1 polymer ?
#
loop_
_entity_poly.entity_id
_entity_poly.type
_entity_poly.pdbx_seq_one_letter_code
_entity_poly.pdbx_strand_id
1 'polypeptide(L)'
;MREIGGFFELELERGKELYTEAIRLNSARNCLRYLIRKRNIKKIQIPAYTCPVVWEVLEDEGCEVIYYDIDENMLPGVELDKDVYVLYTNYFGVCFEQAQYISSKYKKVIIDNAQAFFENGKNAVNSFNSSRKFFGVPDGGYLSTNLPYDDELEYDHSYERAGHLLKRIDKSASEAYEVYRHNESIIDSEDIKLMSKLTQRILSSIDYENCKKTRISNFKYLHNCFKDINCFKIEDAHRPAMVYPLLVKSMDDDKKVRSELIEDNRYIARYWAGQKDRGYGDRLEKYLLPLPIDQRYSFEDMEYMVNKIKKLI
;
A
#
# COMPACT_ATOMS: atom_id res chain seq x y z
N MET A 1 -3.92 -26.48 27.13
CA MET A 1 -4.39 -27.83 26.67
C MET A 1 -5.02 -27.63 25.30
N ARG A 2 -4.77 -28.51 24.32
CA ARG A 2 -5.39 -28.38 22.98
C ARG A 2 -6.82 -28.95 23.09
N GLU A 3 -7.79 -28.20 22.52
CA GLU A 3 -9.17 -28.67 22.38
C GLU A 3 -9.22 -29.86 21.39
N ILE A 4 -10.10 -30.81 21.65
CA ILE A 4 -10.33 -32.00 20.81
C ILE A 4 -11.84 -32.08 20.55
N GLY A 5 -12.23 -32.11 19.25
CA GLY A 5 -13.64 -32.08 18.86
C GLY A 5 -14.18 -30.67 18.62
N GLY A 6 -15.48 -30.51 18.48
CA GLY A 6 -16.17 -29.27 18.15
C GLY A 6 -16.53 -29.18 16.65
N PHE A 7 -16.72 -27.95 16.16
CA PHE A 7 -17.02 -27.66 14.76
C PHE A 7 -15.74 -27.26 13.99
N PHE A 8 -15.81 -27.30 12.66
CA PHE A 8 -14.69 -26.95 11.80
C PHE A 8 -14.42 -25.43 11.82
N GLU A 9 -13.15 -25.05 11.78
CA GLU A 9 -12.73 -23.69 11.43
C GLU A 9 -12.79 -23.47 9.90
N LEU A 10 -12.60 -22.24 9.43
CA LEU A 10 -12.47 -21.94 8.00
C LEU A 10 -11.27 -22.72 7.42
N GLU A 11 -11.56 -23.61 6.48
CA GLU A 11 -10.54 -24.44 5.84
C GLU A 11 -9.80 -23.65 4.77
N LEU A 12 -8.52 -23.40 5.02
CA LEU A 12 -7.61 -22.72 4.11
C LEU A 12 -6.39 -23.61 3.87
N GLU A 13 -5.80 -23.52 2.70
CA GLU A 13 -4.55 -24.21 2.39
C GLU A 13 -3.45 -23.84 3.41
N ARG A 14 -2.64 -24.81 3.81
CA ARG A 14 -1.54 -24.60 4.77
C ARG A 14 -0.24 -24.38 4.02
N GLY A 15 0.18 -23.14 3.92
CA GLY A 15 1.47 -22.73 3.38
C GLY A 15 2.26 -21.91 4.37
N LYS A 16 3.07 -20.97 3.85
CA LYS A 16 3.90 -20.06 4.65
C LYS A 16 3.62 -18.62 4.26
N GLU A 17 3.63 -17.74 5.24
CA GLU A 17 3.66 -16.30 5.00
C GLU A 17 4.94 -15.89 4.25
N LEU A 18 4.88 -14.81 3.48
CA LEU A 18 6.04 -14.33 2.73
C LEU A 18 7.15 -13.77 3.63
N TYR A 19 6.77 -13.14 4.75
CA TYR A 19 7.70 -12.44 5.66
C TYR A 19 7.74 -13.08 7.03
N THR A 20 8.38 -14.25 7.13
CA THR A 20 8.47 -15.03 8.37
C THR A 20 9.30 -14.35 9.47
N GLU A 21 10.29 -13.54 9.08
CA GLU A 21 11.23 -12.86 9.98
C GLU A 21 10.80 -11.43 10.37
N ALA A 22 9.75 -10.89 9.74
CA ALA A 22 9.27 -9.55 10.05
C ALA A 22 8.41 -9.55 11.31
N ILE A 23 8.40 -8.43 12.03
CA ILE A 23 7.43 -8.18 13.11
C ILE A 23 6.05 -8.00 12.45
N ARG A 24 5.08 -8.80 12.92
CA ARG A 24 3.70 -8.81 12.43
C ARG A 24 2.84 -7.92 13.31
N LEU A 25 2.44 -6.77 12.82
CA LEU A 25 1.54 -5.86 13.53
C LEU A 25 0.17 -5.78 12.85
N ASN A 26 -0.82 -5.31 13.57
CA ASN A 26 -2.21 -5.25 13.10
C ASN A 26 -2.44 -4.24 11.96
N SER A 27 -1.53 -3.28 11.72
CA SER A 27 -1.64 -2.36 10.59
C SER A 27 -0.28 -1.75 10.20
N ALA A 28 -0.17 -1.22 8.98
CA ALA A 28 0.98 -0.42 8.55
C ALA A 28 1.14 0.86 9.38
N ARG A 29 0.03 1.48 9.80
CA ARG A 29 -0.03 2.61 10.73
C ARG A 29 0.69 2.27 12.02
N ASN A 30 0.38 1.13 12.61
CA ASN A 30 0.98 0.66 13.85
C ASN A 30 2.42 0.16 13.66
N CYS A 31 2.83 -0.26 12.47
CA CYS A 31 4.24 -0.46 12.15
C CYS A 31 5.04 0.86 12.25
N LEU A 32 4.50 1.95 11.71
CA LEU A 32 5.13 3.27 11.82
C LEU A 32 5.15 3.76 13.28
N ARG A 33 4.01 3.67 13.98
CA ARG A 33 3.89 4.04 15.41
C ARG A 33 4.88 3.27 16.28
N TYR A 34 5.05 1.97 16.05
CA TYR A 34 6.04 1.13 16.74
C TYR A 34 7.47 1.63 16.52
N LEU A 35 7.86 1.95 15.28
CA LEU A 35 9.18 2.52 14.98
C LEU A 35 9.41 3.84 15.69
N ILE A 36 8.43 4.75 15.66
CA ILE A 36 8.53 6.07 16.30
C ILE A 36 8.78 5.91 17.80
N ARG A 37 7.98 5.08 18.47
CA ARG A 37 8.12 4.84 19.93
C ARG A 37 9.43 4.15 20.29
N LYS A 38 9.77 3.04 19.63
CA LYS A 38 10.98 2.26 19.95
C LYS A 38 12.28 2.94 19.57
N ARG A 39 12.28 3.82 18.54
CA ARG A 39 13.43 4.65 18.12
C ARG A 39 13.45 6.03 18.80
N ASN A 40 12.43 6.37 19.59
CA ASN A 40 12.23 7.68 20.21
C ASN A 40 12.38 8.83 19.18
N ILE A 41 11.70 8.70 18.04
CA ILE A 41 11.76 9.69 16.96
C ILE A 41 10.95 10.91 17.38
N LYS A 42 11.59 12.06 17.47
CA LYS A 42 10.96 13.33 17.84
C LYS A 42 10.82 14.29 16.68
N LYS A 43 11.60 14.08 15.62
CA LYS A 43 11.62 14.90 14.41
C LYS A 43 11.83 14.04 13.19
N ILE A 44 11.06 14.30 12.13
CA ILE A 44 11.08 13.48 10.91
C ILE A 44 10.76 14.33 9.68
N GLN A 45 11.43 14.04 8.58
CA GLN A 45 11.18 14.59 7.25
C GLN A 45 10.32 13.60 6.46
N ILE A 46 9.19 14.07 5.91
CA ILE A 46 8.28 13.23 5.14
C ILE A 46 7.88 13.90 3.82
N PRO A 47 7.51 13.13 2.79
CA PRO A 47 6.99 13.74 1.57
C PRO A 47 5.64 14.41 1.83
N ALA A 48 5.42 15.60 1.26
CA ALA A 48 4.13 16.28 1.33
C ALA A 48 3.04 15.48 0.61
N TYR A 49 3.39 14.79 -0.49
CA TYR A 49 2.49 13.84 -1.15
C TYR A 49 2.61 12.46 -0.50
N THR A 50 1.85 12.22 0.55
CA THR A 50 1.77 10.93 1.26
C THR A 50 0.38 10.68 1.84
N CYS A 51 0.14 9.47 2.36
CA CYS A 51 -1.14 9.11 2.97
C CYS A 51 -1.40 9.94 4.23
N PRO A 52 -2.62 10.50 4.43
CA PRO A 52 -2.99 11.21 5.65
C PRO A 52 -2.66 10.46 6.94
N VAL A 53 -2.85 9.15 6.94
CA VAL A 53 -2.51 8.26 8.05
C VAL A 53 -1.07 8.43 8.56
N VAL A 54 -0.12 8.80 7.69
CA VAL A 54 1.27 9.01 8.09
C VAL A 54 1.40 10.23 8.99
N TRP A 55 0.75 11.36 8.64
CA TRP A 55 0.82 12.57 9.48
C TRP A 55 0.01 12.41 10.76
N GLU A 56 -1.16 11.79 10.68
CA GLU A 56 -1.98 11.48 11.87
C GLU A 56 -1.17 10.72 12.92
N VAL A 57 -0.45 9.68 12.50
CA VAL A 57 0.44 8.94 13.41
C VAL A 57 1.55 9.81 13.98
N LEU A 58 2.17 10.67 13.16
CA LEU A 58 3.25 11.54 13.61
C LEU A 58 2.76 12.61 14.58
N GLU A 59 1.58 13.17 14.34
CA GLU A 59 0.91 14.12 15.22
C GLU A 59 0.54 13.48 16.57
N ASP A 60 -0.10 12.30 16.54
CA ASP A 60 -0.46 11.53 17.73
C ASP A 60 0.76 11.20 18.61
N GLU A 61 1.90 10.91 17.99
CA GLU A 61 3.16 10.60 18.70
C GLU A 61 3.99 11.85 19.05
N GLY A 62 3.47 13.06 18.77
CA GLY A 62 4.12 14.33 19.09
C GLY A 62 5.41 14.59 18.33
N CYS A 63 5.53 14.09 17.11
CA CYS A 63 6.69 14.31 16.27
C CYS A 63 6.67 15.68 15.59
N GLU A 64 7.79 16.39 15.58
CA GLU A 64 7.99 17.55 14.71
C GLU A 64 8.15 17.07 13.26
N VAL A 65 7.26 17.52 12.37
CA VAL A 65 7.22 17.11 10.97
C VAL A 65 7.79 18.20 10.07
N ILE A 66 8.76 17.84 9.23
CA ILE A 66 9.28 18.67 8.14
C ILE A 66 8.81 18.05 6.82
N TYR A 67 8.06 18.81 6.04
CA TYR A 67 7.60 18.37 4.73
C TYR A 67 8.62 18.65 3.64
N TYR A 68 8.75 17.73 2.69
CA TYR A 68 9.48 17.95 1.45
C TYR A 68 8.61 17.59 0.24
N ASP A 69 8.78 18.32 -0.87
CA ASP A 69 8.15 17.99 -2.13
C ASP A 69 8.95 16.93 -2.87
N ILE A 70 8.25 16.15 -3.68
CA ILE A 70 8.85 15.21 -4.64
C ILE A 70 8.91 15.83 -6.02
N ASP A 71 9.93 15.47 -6.78
CA ASP A 71 10.10 15.84 -8.18
C ASP A 71 9.44 14.83 -9.14
N GLU A 72 9.58 15.07 -10.44
CA GLU A 72 9.06 14.17 -11.48
C GLU A 72 9.75 12.80 -11.54
N ASN A 73 10.87 12.62 -10.87
CA ASN A 73 11.58 11.35 -10.71
C ASN A 73 11.20 10.67 -9.40
N MET A 74 10.19 11.20 -8.69
CA MET A 74 9.72 10.71 -7.39
C MET A 74 10.78 10.81 -6.27
N LEU A 75 11.76 11.69 -6.39
CA LEU A 75 12.79 11.97 -5.41
C LEU A 75 12.51 13.28 -4.68
N PRO A 76 13.08 13.51 -3.47
CA PRO A 76 13.00 14.79 -2.80
C PRO A 76 13.57 15.92 -3.70
N GLY A 77 12.79 16.98 -3.90
CA GLY A 77 13.19 18.15 -4.69
C GLY A 77 14.25 19.04 -4.00
N VAL A 78 14.63 18.70 -2.77
CA VAL A 78 15.62 19.40 -1.95
C VAL A 78 16.55 18.42 -1.27
N GLU A 79 17.72 18.90 -0.83
CA GLU A 79 18.59 18.11 0.04
C GLU A 79 17.98 18.02 1.43
N LEU A 80 17.85 16.80 1.97
CA LEU A 80 17.29 16.57 3.30
C LEU A 80 18.41 16.57 4.37
N ASP A 81 18.03 16.91 5.60
CA ASP A 81 18.92 16.86 6.75
C ASP A 81 19.28 15.42 7.11
N LYS A 82 20.58 15.09 7.11
CA LYS A 82 21.09 13.73 7.39
C LYS A 82 21.00 13.33 8.86
N ASP A 83 20.82 14.29 9.75
CA ASP A 83 20.71 14.07 11.20
C ASP A 83 19.26 13.86 11.64
N VAL A 84 18.28 14.13 10.78
CA VAL A 84 16.87 13.94 11.00
C VAL A 84 16.39 12.66 10.29
N TYR A 85 15.45 11.91 10.89
CA TYR A 85 14.83 10.77 10.21
C TYR A 85 14.14 11.19 8.92
N VAL A 86 14.25 10.37 7.89
CA VAL A 86 13.58 10.54 6.60
C VAL A 86 12.60 9.37 6.41
N LEU A 87 11.33 9.66 6.21
CA LEU A 87 10.38 8.69 5.68
C LEU A 87 10.27 8.90 4.17
N TYR A 88 10.42 7.83 3.41
CA TYR A 88 10.21 7.82 1.96
C TYR A 88 9.14 6.80 1.60
N THR A 89 8.17 7.21 0.76
CA THR A 89 7.12 6.33 0.25
C THR A 89 7.56 5.67 -1.06
N ASN A 90 7.53 4.34 -1.12
CA ASN A 90 7.70 3.59 -2.36
C ASN A 90 6.39 3.64 -3.14
N TYR A 91 6.23 4.70 -3.91
CA TYR A 91 4.98 5.04 -4.59
C TYR A 91 4.55 3.97 -5.58
N PHE A 92 3.28 3.56 -5.48
CA PHE A 92 2.60 2.64 -6.40
C PHE A 92 3.24 1.25 -6.49
N GLY A 93 4.35 1.03 -5.80
CA GLY A 93 5.21 -0.15 -5.92
C GLY A 93 6.14 -0.12 -7.15
N VAL A 94 6.40 1.07 -7.71
CA VAL A 94 7.28 1.27 -8.88
C VAL A 94 8.51 2.13 -8.59
N CYS A 95 8.68 2.64 -7.35
CA CYS A 95 9.78 3.52 -6.95
C CYS A 95 10.84 2.78 -6.11
N PHE A 96 11.18 1.55 -6.48
CA PHE A 96 12.14 0.74 -5.74
C PHE A 96 13.57 1.31 -5.81
N GLU A 97 14.02 1.72 -6.99
CA GLU A 97 15.34 2.29 -7.22
C GLU A 97 15.50 3.60 -6.44
N GLN A 98 14.46 4.44 -6.40
CA GLN A 98 14.43 5.67 -5.61
C GLN A 98 14.50 5.35 -4.10
N ALA A 99 13.76 4.35 -3.63
CA ALA A 99 13.82 3.91 -2.24
C ALA A 99 15.23 3.39 -1.88
N GLN A 100 15.89 2.64 -2.77
CA GLN A 100 17.28 2.21 -2.58
C GLN A 100 18.24 3.40 -2.55
N TYR A 101 18.08 4.37 -3.46
CA TYR A 101 18.89 5.58 -3.47
C TYR A 101 18.78 6.35 -2.15
N ILE A 102 17.56 6.60 -1.67
CA ILE A 102 17.32 7.27 -0.39
C ILE A 102 17.96 6.49 0.77
N SER A 103 17.79 5.17 0.78
CA SER A 103 18.39 4.31 1.83
C SER A 103 19.91 4.29 1.82
N SER A 104 20.53 4.47 0.65
CA SER A 104 21.98 4.57 0.53
C SER A 104 22.52 5.93 0.99
N LYS A 105 21.72 6.99 0.79
CA LYS A 105 22.13 8.39 1.06
C LYS A 105 21.93 8.79 2.53
N TYR A 106 20.88 8.26 3.19
CA TYR A 106 20.49 8.64 4.55
C TYR A 106 20.55 7.42 5.48
N LYS A 107 21.21 7.58 6.65
CA LYS A 107 21.33 6.51 7.67
C LYS A 107 20.06 6.35 8.50
N LYS A 108 19.35 7.44 8.78
CA LYS A 108 18.11 7.48 9.54
C LYS A 108 16.92 7.47 8.58
N VAL A 109 16.62 6.29 8.00
CA VAL A 109 15.57 6.17 6.98
C VAL A 109 14.52 5.15 7.39
N ILE A 110 13.28 5.45 7.00
CA ILE A 110 12.13 4.56 7.06
C ILE A 110 11.53 4.51 5.65
N ILE A 111 11.38 3.32 5.09
CA ILE A 111 10.69 3.14 3.80
C ILE A 111 9.27 2.66 4.04
N ASP A 112 8.31 3.46 3.61
CA ASP A 112 6.90 3.08 3.54
C ASP A 112 6.66 2.27 2.25
N ASN A 113 6.61 0.95 2.39
CA ASN A 113 6.25 0.00 1.35
C ASN A 113 4.74 -0.37 1.40
N ALA A 114 3.86 0.44 1.99
CA ALA A 114 2.43 0.15 2.01
C ALA A 114 1.83 -0.04 0.61
N GLN A 115 2.44 0.56 -0.41
CA GLN A 115 2.10 0.38 -1.82
C GLN A 115 3.07 -0.58 -2.58
N ALA A 116 4.00 -1.22 -1.87
CA ALA A 116 5.05 -2.08 -2.45
C ALA A 116 5.26 -3.34 -1.61
N PHE A 117 4.17 -4.09 -1.36
CA PHE A 117 4.17 -5.23 -0.44
C PHE A 117 5.35 -6.20 -0.66
N PHE A 118 5.66 -6.54 -1.90
CA PHE A 118 6.70 -7.52 -2.25
C PHE A 118 8.14 -7.01 -2.10
N GLU A 119 8.32 -5.74 -1.76
CA GLU A 119 9.65 -5.10 -1.62
C GLU A 119 10.05 -4.84 -0.15
N ASN A 120 9.23 -5.25 0.81
CA ASN A 120 9.51 -5.01 2.23
C ASN A 120 10.81 -5.70 2.68
N GLY A 121 11.63 -4.97 3.46
CA GLY A 121 12.91 -5.46 3.96
C GLY A 121 14.05 -5.49 2.96
N LYS A 122 13.82 -5.17 1.68
CA LYS A 122 14.84 -5.26 0.62
C LYS A 122 15.65 -3.98 0.45
N ASN A 123 15.08 -2.83 0.75
CA ASN A 123 15.66 -1.53 0.43
C ASN A 123 16.04 -0.69 1.65
N ALA A 124 15.69 -1.08 2.85
CA ALA A 124 16.10 -0.43 4.09
C ALA A 124 16.00 -1.35 5.29
N VAL A 125 16.77 -1.03 6.35
CA VAL A 125 16.67 -1.72 7.65
C VAL A 125 15.30 -1.50 8.28
N ASN A 126 14.77 -0.25 8.22
CA ASN A 126 13.43 0.04 8.72
C ASN A 126 12.49 0.25 7.54
N SER A 127 11.64 -0.73 7.31
CA SER A 127 10.58 -0.62 6.30
C SER A 127 9.34 -1.37 6.75
N PHE A 128 8.17 -0.90 6.32
CA PHE A 128 6.91 -1.55 6.63
C PHE A 128 6.01 -1.61 5.39
N ASN A 129 5.08 -2.56 5.38
CA ASN A 129 4.08 -2.69 4.34
C ASN A 129 2.66 -2.78 4.90
N SER A 130 1.67 -2.89 4.00
CA SER A 130 0.27 -3.14 4.33
C SER A 130 -0.23 -4.37 3.59
N SER A 131 -0.56 -5.44 4.31
CA SER A 131 -1.15 -6.66 3.74
C SER A 131 -2.51 -6.38 3.10
N ARG A 132 -3.29 -5.48 3.69
CA ARG A 132 -4.66 -5.13 3.28
C ARG A 132 -4.77 -4.46 1.92
N LYS A 133 -3.69 -3.86 1.42
CA LYS A 133 -3.65 -3.25 0.08
C LYS A 133 -3.39 -4.27 -1.04
N PHE A 134 -2.96 -5.49 -0.68
CA PHE A 134 -2.61 -6.53 -1.65
C PHE A 134 -3.47 -7.79 -1.54
N PHE A 135 -4.03 -8.05 -0.37
CA PHE A 135 -4.78 -9.27 -0.07
C PHE A 135 -6.07 -8.98 0.69
N GLY A 136 -7.02 -9.89 0.60
CA GLY A 136 -8.28 -9.84 1.33
C GLY A 136 -8.09 -10.29 2.78
N VAL A 137 -7.56 -9.41 3.62
CA VAL A 137 -7.34 -9.64 5.05
C VAL A 137 -7.91 -8.47 5.88
N PRO A 138 -8.42 -8.73 7.09
CA PRO A 138 -9.06 -7.70 7.90
C PRO A 138 -8.09 -6.75 8.61
N ASP A 139 -6.84 -7.18 8.86
CA ASP A 139 -5.77 -6.42 9.50
C ASP A 139 -4.41 -6.75 8.86
N GLY A 140 -3.32 -6.26 9.41
CA GLY A 140 -1.98 -6.73 9.10
C GLY A 140 -1.07 -5.77 8.35
N GLY A 141 0.12 -5.64 8.91
CA GLY A 141 1.32 -5.02 8.34
C GLY A 141 2.57 -5.78 8.80
N TYR A 142 3.56 -5.84 7.94
CA TYR A 142 4.87 -6.41 8.27
C TYR A 142 5.88 -5.28 8.45
N LEU A 143 6.56 -5.30 9.58
CA LEU A 143 7.66 -4.39 9.89
C LEU A 143 8.99 -5.13 9.78
N SER A 144 9.82 -4.74 8.83
CA SER A 144 11.22 -5.15 8.77
C SER A 144 12.07 -4.15 9.52
N THR A 145 12.78 -4.61 10.53
CA THR A 145 13.63 -3.77 11.38
C THR A 145 14.65 -4.62 12.14
N ASN A 146 15.71 -3.99 12.66
CA ASN A 146 16.64 -4.64 13.59
C ASN A 146 16.26 -4.42 15.07
N LEU A 147 15.09 -3.87 15.35
CA LEU A 147 14.55 -3.79 16.71
C LEU A 147 14.17 -5.17 17.21
N PRO A 148 14.32 -5.43 18.52
CA PRO A 148 13.84 -6.67 19.11
C PRO A 148 12.32 -6.78 18.99
N TYR A 149 11.84 -8.00 18.91
CA TYR A 149 10.42 -8.29 19.02
C TYR A 149 9.93 -7.90 20.44
N ASP A 150 8.71 -7.39 20.53
CA ASP A 150 8.08 -7.03 21.80
C ASP A 150 7.10 -8.13 22.21
N ASP A 151 7.52 -8.96 23.17
CA ASP A 151 6.76 -10.11 23.63
C ASP A 151 5.54 -9.74 24.50
N GLU A 152 5.42 -8.47 24.89
CA GLU A 152 4.31 -7.99 25.72
C GLU A 152 3.07 -7.60 24.88
N LEU A 153 3.19 -7.49 23.55
CA LEU A 153 2.07 -7.13 22.69
C LEU A 153 1.04 -8.27 22.58
N GLU A 154 -0.22 -7.91 22.80
CA GLU A 154 -1.34 -8.82 22.59
C GLU A 154 -1.66 -9.03 21.10
N TYR A 155 -2.23 -10.19 20.78
CA TYR A 155 -2.77 -10.43 19.43
C TYR A 155 -4.06 -9.64 19.21
N ASP A 156 -4.19 -9.09 18.02
CA ASP A 156 -5.47 -8.57 17.56
C ASP A 156 -6.47 -9.71 17.27
N HIS A 157 -7.75 -9.42 17.43
CA HIS A 157 -8.86 -10.31 17.10
C HIS A 157 -9.72 -9.68 16.01
N SER A 158 -9.56 -10.15 14.76
CA SER A 158 -10.13 -9.48 13.59
C SER A 158 -11.32 -10.19 12.93
N TYR A 159 -11.83 -11.25 13.54
CA TYR A 159 -12.94 -12.04 12.95
C TYR A 159 -14.21 -11.21 12.74
N GLU A 160 -14.53 -10.29 13.65
CA GLU A 160 -15.68 -9.39 13.50
C GLU A 160 -15.49 -8.37 12.39
N ARG A 161 -14.25 -8.06 12.02
CA ARG A 161 -13.89 -7.14 10.94
C ARG A 161 -13.71 -7.83 9.57
N ALA A 162 -13.91 -9.14 9.49
CA ALA A 162 -13.81 -9.90 8.24
C ALA A 162 -15.10 -9.89 7.40
N GLY A 163 -16.19 -9.34 7.92
CA GLY A 163 -17.52 -9.39 7.30
C GLY A 163 -17.58 -8.83 5.87
N HIS A 164 -16.83 -7.76 5.58
CA HIS A 164 -16.76 -7.17 4.24
C HIS A 164 -16.10 -8.11 3.21
N LEU A 165 -15.13 -8.91 3.64
CA LEU A 165 -14.44 -9.89 2.80
C LEU A 165 -15.40 -11.02 2.40
N LEU A 166 -16.11 -11.58 3.37
CA LEU A 166 -17.10 -12.64 3.15
C LEU A 166 -18.26 -12.10 2.31
N LYS A 167 -18.80 -10.94 2.65
CA LYS A 167 -19.89 -10.33 1.90
C LYS A 167 -19.51 -10.06 0.44
N ARG A 168 -18.23 -9.74 0.16
CA ARG A 168 -17.76 -9.54 -1.21
C ARG A 168 -17.71 -10.84 -2.04
N ILE A 169 -17.63 -12.01 -1.43
CA ILE A 169 -17.73 -13.30 -2.12
C ILE A 169 -19.17 -13.53 -2.59
N ASP A 170 -20.14 -13.30 -1.70
CA ASP A 170 -21.56 -13.54 -1.98
C ASP A 170 -22.23 -12.40 -2.77
N LYS A 171 -21.65 -11.19 -2.71
CA LYS A 171 -22.22 -9.94 -3.22
C LYS A 171 -21.18 -9.11 -3.98
N SER A 172 -21.60 -7.93 -4.43
CA SER A 172 -20.73 -6.98 -5.13
C SER A 172 -19.84 -6.17 -4.19
N ALA A 173 -18.84 -5.48 -4.78
CA ALA A 173 -17.99 -4.54 -4.05
C ALA A 173 -18.79 -3.36 -3.48
N SER A 174 -19.76 -2.85 -4.25
CA SER A 174 -20.62 -1.73 -3.83
C SER A 174 -21.50 -2.10 -2.64
N GLU A 175 -22.09 -3.30 -2.63
CA GLU A 175 -22.91 -3.78 -1.51
C GLU A 175 -22.08 -4.05 -0.24
N ALA A 176 -20.81 -4.42 -0.37
CA ALA A 176 -19.90 -4.65 0.77
C ALA A 176 -19.25 -3.36 1.29
N TYR A 177 -19.38 -2.23 0.57
CA TYR A 177 -18.58 -1.03 0.82
C TYR A 177 -18.82 -0.39 2.18
N GLU A 178 -20.06 -0.30 2.67
CA GLU A 178 -20.35 0.28 3.98
C GLU A 178 -19.75 -0.56 5.12
N VAL A 179 -19.78 -1.90 5.02
CA VAL A 179 -19.12 -2.77 5.99
C VAL A 179 -17.60 -2.59 5.95
N TYR A 180 -17.04 -2.44 4.75
CA TYR A 180 -15.62 -2.12 4.58
C TYR A 180 -15.26 -0.79 5.26
N ARG A 181 -16.00 0.29 5.01
CA ARG A 181 -15.75 1.60 5.63
C ARG A 181 -15.82 1.55 7.16
N HIS A 182 -16.81 0.85 7.70
CA HIS A 182 -16.91 0.67 9.15
C HIS A 182 -15.68 -0.05 9.71
N ASN A 183 -15.22 -1.12 9.07
CA ASN A 183 -14.01 -1.84 9.51
C ASN A 183 -12.75 -0.98 9.41
N GLU A 184 -12.63 -0.12 8.38
CA GLU A 184 -11.54 0.85 8.29
C GLU A 184 -11.51 1.79 9.50
N SER A 185 -12.65 2.35 9.88
CA SER A 185 -12.74 3.27 11.02
C SER A 185 -12.35 2.63 12.36
N ILE A 186 -12.62 1.33 12.54
CA ILE A 186 -12.19 0.58 13.72
C ILE A 186 -10.66 0.44 13.74
N ILE A 187 -10.06 -0.01 12.62
CA ILE A 187 -8.61 -0.18 12.52
C ILE A 187 -7.86 1.15 12.70
N ASP A 188 -8.47 2.24 12.26
CA ASP A 188 -7.89 3.57 12.38
C ASP A 188 -7.69 4.00 13.84
N SER A 189 -8.53 3.52 14.74
CA SER A 189 -8.48 3.82 16.18
C SER A 189 -7.75 2.76 17.03
N GLU A 190 -7.34 1.62 16.44
CA GLU A 190 -6.69 0.53 17.19
C GLU A 190 -5.26 0.86 17.61
N ASP A 191 -4.92 0.47 18.85
CA ASP A 191 -3.55 0.51 19.35
C ASP A 191 -2.64 -0.53 18.68
N ILE A 192 -1.34 -0.42 18.96
CA ILE A 192 -0.35 -1.40 18.49
C ILE A 192 -0.67 -2.78 19.09
N LYS A 193 -1.00 -3.72 18.22
CA LYS A 193 -1.20 -5.14 18.54
C LYS A 193 -0.46 -6.00 17.53
N LEU A 194 -0.23 -7.25 17.87
CA LEU A 194 0.23 -8.24 16.91
C LEU A 194 -0.88 -8.53 15.90
N MET A 195 -0.51 -8.80 14.66
CA MET A 195 -1.41 -9.24 13.57
C MET A 195 -2.26 -10.41 14.05
N SER A 196 -3.55 -10.39 13.77
CA SER A 196 -4.48 -11.44 14.16
C SER A 196 -4.07 -12.81 13.60
N LYS A 197 -4.41 -13.87 14.33
CA LYS A 197 -4.19 -15.25 13.85
C LYS A 197 -5.01 -15.54 12.58
N LEU A 198 -6.19 -14.95 12.45
CA LEU A 198 -7.01 -15.05 11.24
C LEU A 198 -6.24 -14.51 10.02
N THR A 199 -5.71 -13.31 10.12
CA THR A 199 -4.92 -12.72 9.03
C THR A 199 -3.67 -13.53 8.70
N GLN A 200 -2.92 -13.98 9.70
CA GLN A 200 -1.76 -14.86 9.48
C GLN A 200 -2.16 -16.16 8.76
N ARG A 201 -3.31 -16.74 9.14
CA ARG A 201 -3.83 -17.94 8.51
C ARG A 201 -4.24 -17.73 7.06
N ILE A 202 -4.90 -16.60 6.75
CA ILE A 202 -5.24 -16.23 5.38
C ILE A 202 -3.95 -15.98 4.57
N LEU A 203 -3.02 -15.18 5.08
CA LEU A 203 -1.76 -14.86 4.40
C LEU A 203 -0.91 -16.12 4.14
N SER A 204 -0.92 -17.10 5.05
CA SER A 204 -0.21 -18.37 4.83
C SER A 204 -0.83 -19.24 3.73
N SER A 205 -2.07 -18.98 3.30
CA SER A 205 -2.74 -19.71 2.21
C SER A 205 -2.58 -19.06 0.82
N ILE A 206 -1.90 -17.92 0.74
CA ILE A 206 -1.74 -17.17 -0.52
C ILE A 206 -0.65 -17.79 -1.40
N ASP A 207 -0.97 -18.04 -2.67
CA ASP A 207 0.02 -18.30 -3.70
C ASP A 207 0.70 -17.00 -4.15
N TYR A 208 1.75 -16.62 -3.42
CA TYR A 208 2.50 -15.38 -3.66
C TYR A 208 3.19 -15.35 -5.03
N GLU A 209 3.62 -16.50 -5.54
CA GLU A 209 4.31 -16.55 -6.83
C GLU A 209 3.33 -16.29 -7.98
N ASN A 210 2.14 -16.86 -7.92
CA ASN A 210 1.09 -16.57 -8.88
C ASN A 210 0.63 -15.11 -8.78
N CYS A 211 0.48 -14.56 -7.57
CA CYS A 211 0.16 -13.13 -7.37
C CYS A 211 1.19 -12.21 -8.01
N LYS A 212 2.49 -12.46 -7.80
CA LYS A 212 3.58 -11.69 -8.43
C LYS A 212 3.53 -11.79 -9.95
N LYS A 213 3.42 -13.02 -10.48
CA LYS A 213 3.40 -13.29 -11.92
C LYS A 213 2.25 -12.55 -12.61
N THR A 214 1.04 -12.62 -12.04
CA THR A 214 -0.14 -11.94 -12.60
C THR A 214 0.03 -10.42 -12.59
N ARG A 215 0.48 -9.84 -11.46
CA ARG A 215 0.73 -8.40 -11.37
C ARG A 215 1.75 -7.92 -12.38
N ILE A 216 2.86 -8.62 -12.52
CA ILE A 216 3.92 -8.29 -13.50
C ILE A 216 3.40 -8.41 -14.93
N SER A 217 2.63 -9.44 -15.26
CA SER A 217 2.05 -9.64 -16.58
C SER A 217 1.07 -8.51 -16.93
N ASN A 218 0.13 -8.20 -16.04
CA ASN A 218 -0.84 -7.14 -16.22
C ASN A 218 -0.16 -5.76 -16.34
N PHE A 219 0.85 -5.50 -15.48
CA PHE A 219 1.62 -4.26 -15.55
C PHE A 219 2.33 -4.09 -16.89
N LYS A 220 3.03 -5.12 -17.36
CA LYS A 220 3.73 -5.10 -18.66
C LYS A 220 2.77 -4.87 -19.81
N TYR A 221 1.61 -5.49 -19.79
CA TYR A 221 0.61 -5.30 -20.81
C TYR A 221 0.15 -3.85 -20.88
N LEU A 222 -0.25 -3.26 -19.74
CA LEU A 222 -0.66 -1.86 -19.66
C LEU A 222 0.49 -0.92 -20.05
N HIS A 223 1.73 -1.22 -19.62
CA HIS A 223 2.89 -0.40 -19.96
C HIS A 223 3.14 -0.39 -21.48
N ASN A 224 3.11 -1.53 -22.13
CA ASN A 224 3.25 -1.61 -23.59
C ASN A 224 2.15 -0.82 -24.32
N CYS A 225 0.96 -0.75 -23.77
CA CYS A 225 -0.17 -0.03 -24.37
C CYS A 225 -0.15 1.48 -24.14
N PHE A 226 0.43 1.94 -23.02
CA PHE A 226 0.33 3.34 -22.58
C PHE A 226 1.66 4.10 -22.49
N LYS A 227 2.83 3.44 -22.60
CA LYS A 227 4.16 4.06 -22.40
C LYS A 227 4.38 5.35 -23.20
N ASP A 228 3.82 5.46 -24.41
CA ASP A 228 4.01 6.61 -25.29
C ASP A 228 3.12 7.82 -24.92
N ILE A 229 2.11 7.61 -24.10
CA ILE A 229 1.17 8.65 -23.64
C ILE A 229 1.22 8.90 -22.13
N ASN A 230 1.85 7.99 -21.38
CA ASN A 230 1.98 8.11 -19.94
C ASN A 230 3.01 9.18 -19.56
N CYS A 231 2.57 10.20 -18.84
CA CYS A 231 3.46 11.25 -18.34
C CYS A 231 4.22 10.84 -17.05
N PHE A 232 3.89 9.70 -16.45
CA PHE A 232 4.64 9.15 -15.32
C PHE A 232 5.82 8.30 -15.82
N LYS A 233 7.01 8.61 -15.34
CA LYS A 233 8.22 7.85 -15.69
C LYS A 233 8.23 6.50 -14.97
N ILE A 234 8.34 5.42 -15.71
CA ILE A 234 8.43 4.05 -15.20
C ILE A 234 9.79 3.49 -15.64
N GLU A 235 10.66 3.21 -14.68
CA GLU A 235 12.02 2.70 -14.94
C GLU A 235 12.03 1.17 -15.06
N ASP A 236 11.26 0.47 -14.22
CA ASP A 236 11.19 -0.99 -14.24
C ASP A 236 9.73 -1.50 -14.26
N ALA A 237 9.37 -2.16 -15.37
CA ALA A 237 8.06 -2.79 -15.57
C ALA A 237 8.01 -4.27 -15.12
N HIS A 238 9.04 -4.76 -14.41
CA HIS A 238 9.16 -6.18 -14.03
C HIS A 238 8.87 -6.43 -12.55
N ARG A 239 8.40 -5.41 -11.82
CA ARG A 239 8.07 -5.54 -10.40
C ARG A 239 6.57 -5.79 -10.18
N PRO A 240 6.20 -6.54 -9.13
CA PRO A 240 4.81 -6.79 -8.78
C PRO A 240 4.19 -5.56 -8.06
N ALA A 241 4.00 -4.50 -8.82
CA ALA A 241 3.49 -3.21 -8.35
C ALA A 241 2.06 -3.30 -7.76
N MET A 242 1.65 -2.27 -7.02
CA MET A 242 0.29 -2.18 -6.52
C MET A 242 -0.72 -1.87 -7.64
N VAL A 243 -0.37 -0.89 -8.47
CA VAL A 243 -1.18 -0.41 -9.60
C VAL A 243 -0.26 -0.03 -10.77
N TYR A 244 -0.82 0.14 -11.96
CA TYR A 244 -0.16 0.83 -13.06
C TYR A 244 -0.45 2.33 -12.97
N PRO A 245 0.54 3.19 -12.72
CA PRO A 245 0.33 4.63 -12.59
C PRO A 245 0.27 5.28 -13.98
N LEU A 246 -0.92 5.51 -14.50
CA LEU A 246 -1.13 6.26 -15.75
C LEU A 246 -1.37 7.73 -15.40
N LEU A 247 -0.38 8.58 -15.65
CA LEU A 247 -0.49 10.03 -15.50
C LEU A 247 -0.88 10.66 -16.83
N VAL A 248 -2.12 11.15 -16.90
CA VAL A 248 -2.64 11.80 -18.09
C VAL A 248 -2.21 13.27 -18.20
N LYS A 249 -2.42 13.89 -19.37
CA LYS A 249 -1.94 15.25 -19.66
C LYS A 249 -2.82 16.34 -19.06
N SER A 250 -4.12 16.09 -18.93
CA SER A 250 -5.08 17.11 -18.53
C SER A 250 -6.08 16.60 -17.49
N MET A 251 -6.74 17.56 -16.81
CA MET A 251 -7.83 17.28 -15.88
C MET A 251 -9.08 16.77 -16.58
N ASP A 252 -9.30 17.18 -17.82
CA ASP A 252 -10.46 16.75 -18.59
C ASP A 252 -10.32 15.28 -18.97
N ASP A 253 -9.12 14.82 -19.31
CA ASP A 253 -8.83 13.40 -19.55
C ASP A 253 -9.08 12.58 -18.26
N ASP A 254 -8.56 13.02 -17.10
CA ASP A 254 -8.78 12.34 -15.81
C ASP A 254 -10.28 12.24 -15.48
N LYS A 255 -11.01 13.34 -15.54
CA LYS A 255 -12.45 13.36 -15.23
C LYS A 255 -13.25 12.49 -16.18
N LYS A 256 -13.00 12.57 -17.48
CA LYS A 256 -13.70 11.80 -18.49
C LYS A 256 -13.47 10.30 -18.32
N VAL A 257 -12.22 9.89 -18.13
CA VAL A 257 -11.88 8.48 -17.92
C VAL A 257 -12.51 7.95 -16.62
N ARG A 258 -12.44 8.71 -15.52
CA ARG A 258 -13.02 8.28 -14.25
C ARG A 258 -14.53 8.12 -14.31
N SER A 259 -15.26 9.08 -14.86
CA SER A 259 -16.72 8.98 -14.94
C SER A 259 -17.15 7.76 -15.77
N GLU A 260 -16.57 7.57 -16.92
CA GLU A 260 -16.87 6.43 -17.79
C GLU A 260 -16.53 5.08 -17.16
N LEU A 261 -15.43 5.00 -16.43
CA LEU A 261 -15.06 3.76 -15.70
C LEU A 261 -15.99 3.48 -14.53
N ILE A 262 -16.42 4.51 -13.80
CA ILE A 262 -17.39 4.37 -12.68
C ILE A 262 -18.75 3.88 -13.22
N GLU A 263 -19.23 4.41 -14.33
CA GLU A 263 -20.47 3.95 -14.98
C GLU A 263 -20.41 2.46 -15.34
N ASP A 264 -19.23 1.97 -15.70
CA ASP A 264 -18.98 0.55 -15.99
C ASP A 264 -18.66 -0.28 -14.74
N ASN A 265 -18.85 0.25 -13.51
CA ASN A 265 -18.47 -0.38 -12.25
C ASN A 265 -16.96 -0.71 -12.15
N ARG A 266 -16.11 0.10 -12.77
CA ARG A 266 -14.65 0.03 -12.67
C ARG A 266 -14.15 1.15 -11.76
N TYR A 267 -13.70 0.79 -10.56
CA TYR A 267 -13.34 1.76 -9.53
C TYR A 267 -11.82 1.98 -9.50
N ILE A 268 -11.40 3.22 -9.81
CA ILE A 268 -10.00 3.65 -9.67
C ILE A 268 -9.89 4.61 -8.50
N ALA A 269 -8.91 4.39 -7.62
CA ALA A 269 -8.68 5.24 -6.47
C ALA A 269 -8.23 6.64 -6.87
N ARG A 270 -8.52 7.64 -6.03
CA ARG A 270 -7.81 8.92 -6.02
C ARG A 270 -6.98 8.95 -4.75
N TYR A 271 -5.67 9.11 -4.91
CA TYR A 271 -4.78 9.08 -3.75
C TYR A 271 -4.62 10.47 -3.17
N TRP A 272 -4.80 10.53 -1.85
CA TRP A 272 -4.38 11.60 -0.94
C TRP A 272 -4.86 12.98 -1.36
N ALA A 273 -6.17 13.09 -1.66
CA ALA A 273 -6.83 14.34 -2.01
C ALA A 273 -6.84 15.35 -0.86
N GLY A 274 -6.85 16.63 -1.20
CA GLY A 274 -7.08 17.74 -0.26
C GLY A 274 -5.86 18.23 0.52
N GLN A 275 -4.65 17.84 0.16
CA GLN A 275 -3.43 18.39 0.74
C GLN A 275 -3.01 19.69 0.06
N LYS A 276 -2.40 20.63 0.82
CA LYS A 276 -1.96 21.92 0.32
C LYS A 276 -0.59 21.82 -0.38
N ASP A 277 -0.39 22.66 -1.38
CA ASP A 277 0.85 22.93 -2.14
C ASP A 277 1.96 21.88 -2.01
N ARG A 278 2.00 20.94 -2.98
CA ARG A 278 2.88 19.77 -2.95
C ARG A 278 3.70 19.61 -4.23
N GLY A 279 3.86 20.70 -4.97
CA GLY A 279 4.65 20.66 -6.19
C GLY A 279 4.16 19.59 -7.17
N TYR A 280 5.02 18.61 -7.50
CA TYR A 280 4.67 17.51 -8.39
C TYR A 280 3.55 16.60 -7.84
N GLY A 281 3.42 16.51 -6.51
CA GLY A 281 2.35 15.76 -5.85
C GLY A 281 0.95 16.26 -6.22
N ASP A 282 0.77 17.55 -6.46
CA ASP A 282 -0.52 18.12 -6.91
C ASP A 282 -0.91 17.64 -8.30
N ARG A 283 0.08 17.44 -9.17
CA ARG A 283 -0.13 16.86 -10.47
C ARG A 283 -0.56 15.40 -10.39
N LEU A 284 0.05 14.63 -9.49
CA LEU A 284 -0.32 13.25 -9.24
C LEU A 284 -1.74 13.14 -8.67
N GLU A 285 -2.12 14.00 -7.72
CA GLU A 285 -3.49 14.00 -7.20
C GLU A 285 -4.53 14.24 -8.30
N LYS A 286 -4.27 15.21 -9.18
CA LYS A 286 -5.24 15.67 -10.17
C LYS A 286 -5.35 14.79 -11.41
N TYR A 287 -4.24 14.20 -11.85
CA TYR A 287 -4.14 13.59 -13.18
C TYR A 287 -3.73 12.12 -13.18
N LEU A 288 -3.46 11.52 -12.00
CA LEU A 288 -3.07 10.13 -11.92
C LEU A 288 -4.28 9.21 -11.95
N LEU A 289 -4.26 8.26 -12.87
CA LEU A 289 -5.18 7.13 -12.96
C LEU A 289 -4.45 5.86 -12.50
N PRO A 290 -4.58 5.43 -11.23
CA PRO A 290 -3.93 4.22 -10.72
C PRO A 290 -4.74 3.00 -11.18
N LEU A 291 -4.37 2.44 -12.32
CA LEU A 291 -5.08 1.32 -12.92
C LEU A 291 -4.83 0.01 -12.14
N PRO A 292 -5.87 -0.75 -11.78
CA PRO A 292 -5.73 -2.00 -11.05
C PRO A 292 -5.08 -3.07 -11.94
N ILE A 293 -4.12 -3.82 -11.36
CA ILE A 293 -3.34 -4.86 -12.03
C ILE A 293 -3.24 -6.16 -11.23
N ASP A 294 -3.98 -6.23 -10.13
CA ASP A 294 -3.78 -7.28 -9.14
C ASP A 294 -4.29 -8.66 -9.61
N GLN A 295 -3.98 -9.66 -8.81
CA GLN A 295 -4.22 -11.08 -9.10
C GLN A 295 -5.69 -11.47 -9.33
N ARG A 296 -6.64 -10.56 -9.12
CA ARG A 296 -8.07 -10.78 -9.38
C ARG A 296 -8.46 -10.57 -10.83
N TYR A 297 -7.58 -9.98 -11.63
CA TYR A 297 -7.90 -9.53 -12.99
C TYR A 297 -7.17 -10.36 -14.03
N SER A 298 -7.93 -10.72 -15.08
CA SER A 298 -7.44 -11.47 -16.24
C SER A 298 -6.83 -10.55 -17.30
N PHE A 299 -6.30 -11.15 -18.36
CA PHE A 299 -5.84 -10.42 -19.54
C PHE A 299 -6.99 -9.66 -20.24
N GLU A 300 -8.16 -10.26 -20.31
CA GLU A 300 -9.35 -9.67 -20.93
C GLU A 300 -9.81 -8.41 -20.13
N ASP A 301 -9.67 -8.42 -18.81
CA ASP A 301 -9.93 -7.22 -18.00
C ASP A 301 -8.95 -6.09 -18.34
N MET A 302 -7.68 -6.41 -18.55
CA MET A 302 -6.66 -5.43 -18.94
C MET A 302 -6.93 -4.89 -20.36
N GLU A 303 -7.27 -5.76 -21.29
CA GLU A 303 -7.63 -5.37 -22.67
C GLU A 303 -8.86 -4.45 -22.69
N TYR A 304 -9.88 -4.79 -21.92
CA TYR A 304 -11.06 -3.93 -21.75
C TYR A 304 -10.67 -2.53 -21.24
N MET A 305 -9.85 -2.44 -20.19
CA MET A 305 -9.38 -1.17 -19.62
C MET A 305 -8.61 -0.34 -20.69
N VAL A 306 -7.70 -0.98 -21.42
CA VAL A 306 -6.94 -0.32 -22.50
C VAL A 306 -7.86 0.23 -23.58
N ASN A 307 -8.76 -0.59 -24.09
CA ASN A 307 -9.68 -0.21 -25.16
C ASN A 307 -10.63 0.92 -24.75
N LYS A 308 -11.11 0.89 -23.50
CA LYS A 308 -11.96 1.97 -22.97
C LYS A 308 -11.18 3.27 -22.81
N ILE A 309 -10.02 3.24 -22.17
CA ILE A 309 -9.22 4.43 -21.90
C ILE A 309 -8.71 5.08 -23.20
N LYS A 310 -8.17 4.30 -24.15
CA LYS A 310 -7.68 4.81 -25.45
C LYS A 310 -8.73 5.50 -26.33
N LYS A 311 -10.00 5.22 -26.11
CA LYS A 311 -11.10 5.93 -26.81
C LYS A 311 -11.43 7.28 -26.17
N LEU A 312 -10.95 7.51 -24.95
CA LEU A 312 -11.32 8.66 -24.14
C LEU A 312 -10.23 9.75 -24.11
N ILE A 313 -8.96 9.35 -24.31
CA ILE A 313 -7.78 10.24 -24.27
C ILE A 313 -7.06 10.32 -25.62
#